data_b48652e590a51412372f5b81df80532b
#
_entry.id   b48652e590a51412372f5b81df80532b
#
_cell.length_a   1.000
_cell.length_b   1.000
_cell.length_c   1.000
_cell.angle_alpha   90.00
_cell.angle_beta   90.00
_cell.angle_gamma   90.00
#
_symmetry.space_group_name_H-M   'P 1'
#
loop_
_entity.id
_entity.type
_entity.pdbx_description
1 polymer ?
#
loop_
_entity_poly.entity_id
_entity_poly.type
_entity_poly.pdbx_seq_one_letter_code
_entity_poly.pdbx_strand_id
1 'polypeptide(L)'
;PMSYGIADLSIVPMRSEKSERSEMVSQILFGEVFEILEVDEKWVYVRMLHDRYEGWIDRKMYLEVTEEFIGKYKAEVSEVFNIVVKDGDYGNKLVVSGSVFPFFDATTKKMQIGGDTYTLVSKMKDVGIDSLRDLIIGYALMYYNTPYLWGGRSPYGIDCSGLSQIVYRMAGIDLPRDASQQVTLGQNYSFLEEAMPGDLAFFGDETGAITH
;
A
#
# COMPACT_ATOMS: atom_id res chain seq x y z
N PRO A 1 -13.22 -6.33 -22.44
CA PRO A 1 -13.34 -6.74 -21.05
C PRO A 1 -12.22 -6.08 -20.26
N MET A 2 -12.54 -5.57 -19.06
CA MET A 2 -11.54 -5.03 -18.15
C MET A 2 -10.66 -6.18 -17.65
N SER A 3 -9.34 -5.93 -17.57
CA SER A 3 -8.37 -6.90 -17.07
C SER A 3 -7.80 -6.40 -15.74
N TYR A 4 -7.58 -7.31 -14.80
CA TYR A 4 -7.15 -6.97 -13.45
C TYR A 4 -5.93 -7.80 -13.06
N GLY A 5 -5.14 -7.25 -12.15
CA GLY A 5 -3.99 -7.91 -11.56
C GLY A 5 -3.96 -7.79 -10.05
N ILE A 6 -3.16 -8.64 -9.43
CA ILE A 6 -2.87 -8.63 -7.99
C ILE A 6 -1.37 -8.86 -7.78
N ALA A 7 -0.80 -8.13 -6.83
CA ALA A 7 0.59 -8.35 -6.45
C ALA A 7 0.72 -9.53 -5.50
N ASP A 8 1.49 -10.54 -5.87
CA ASP A 8 1.86 -11.67 -5.02
C ASP A 8 3.31 -11.61 -4.55
N LEU A 9 4.06 -10.58 -4.96
CA LEU A 9 5.39 -10.26 -4.45
C LEU A 9 5.30 -9.32 -3.25
N SER A 10 6.35 -9.29 -2.44
CA SER A 10 6.42 -8.43 -1.24
C SER A 10 6.24 -6.96 -1.59
N ILE A 11 6.93 -6.50 -2.63
CA ILE A 11 6.89 -5.13 -3.14
C ILE A 11 7.12 -5.17 -4.65
N VAL A 12 6.30 -4.43 -5.40
CA VAL A 12 6.45 -4.24 -6.84
C VAL A 12 6.69 -2.75 -7.12
N PRO A 13 7.82 -2.35 -7.72
CA PRO A 13 8.05 -0.96 -8.08
C PRO A 13 7.12 -0.53 -9.21
N MET A 14 6.49 0.62 -9.06
CA MET A 14 5.70 1.29 -10.07
C MET A 14 6.52 2.45 -10.66
N ARG A 15 6.62 2.51 -11.97
CA ARG A 15 7.49 3.42 -12.72
C ARG A 15 6.70 4.47 -13.50
N SER A 16 7.31 5.64 -13.73
CA SER A 16 6.74 6.69 -14.58
C SER A 16 6.74 6.31 -16.06
N GLU A 17 7.70 5.49 -16.48
CA GLU A 17 7.87 5.05 -17.88
C GLU A 17 8.19 3.54 -17.97
N LYS A 18 8.11 2.97 -19.17
CA LYS A 18 8.44 1.56 -19.48
C LYS A 18 9.94 1.27 -19.35
N SER A 19 10.55 1.56 -18.20
CA SER A 19 11.99 1.42 -17.97
C SER A 19 12.33 1.21 -16.50
N GLU A 20 13.21 0.25 -16.21
CA GLU A 20 13.77 0.05 -14.86
C GLU A 20 14.59 1.25 -14.36
N ARG A 21 15.01 2.13 -15.27
CA ARG A 21 15.80 3.31 -14.95
C ARG A 21 14.96 4.58 -14.80
N SER A 22 13.67 4.50 -15.11
CA SER A 22 12.76 5.63 -14.92
C SER A 22 12.45 5.84 -13.44
N GLU A 23 11.87 6.98 -13.14
CA GLU A 23 11.43 7.34 -11.79
C GLU A 23 10.51 6.27 -11.22
N MET A 24 10.79 5.83 -9.99
CA MET A 24 9.84 5.05 -9.21
C MET A 24 8.83 6.00 -8.58
N VAL A 25 7.61 5.97 -9.06
CA VAL A 25 6.54 6.88 -8.61
C VAL A 25 5.77 6.34 -7.40
N SER A 26 5.73 5.01 -7.26
CA SER A 26 5.06 4.33 -6.14
C SER A 26 5.55 2.88 -6.03
N GLN A 27 4.98 2.15 -5.08
CA GLN A 27 5.16 0.71 -4.91
C GLN A 27 3.79 0.06 -4.75
N ILE A 28 3.61 -1.14 -5.33
CA ILE A 28 2.46 -1.99 -5.06
C ILE A 28 2.89 -3.01 -4.01
N LEU A 29 2.12 -3.15 -2.95
CA LEU A 29 2.40 -4.07 -1.87
C LEU A 29 1.65 -5.38 -2.06
N PHE A 30 2.09 -6.44 -1.37
CA PHE A 30 1.48 -7.76 -1.42
C PHE A 30 -0.04 -7.69 -1.20
N GLY A 31 -0.78 -8.38 -2.05
CA GLY A 31 -2.24 -8.49 -2.02
C GLY A 31 -3.00 -7.31 -2.63
N GLU A 32 -2.33 -6.19 -2.95
CA GLU A 32 -2.99 -5.06 -3.60
C GLU A 32 -3.41 -5.39 -5.02
N VAL A 33 -4.60 -4.90 -5.39
CA VAL A 33 -5.24 -5.15 -6.69
C VAL A 33 -5.31 -3.89 -7.54
N PHE A 34 -5.28 -4.09 -8.85
CA PHE A 34 -5.27 -3.00 -9.82
C PHE A 34 -5.96 -3.39 -11.13
N GLU A 35 -6.42 -2.40 -11.85
CA GLU A 35 -6.91 -2.48 -13.22
C GLU A 35 -5.73 -2.40 -14.20
N ILE A 36 -5.72 -3.21 -15.24
CA ILE A 36 -4.73 -3.15 -16.31
C ILE A 36 -5.30 -2.31 -17.45
N LEU A 37 -4.67 -1.17 -17.72
CA LEU A 37 -5.12 -0.18 -18.70
C LEU A 37 -4.45 -0.37 -20.06
N GLU A 38 -3.17 -0.72 -20.07
CA GLU A 38 -2.38 -0.96 -21.29
C GLU A 38 -1.44 -2.15 -21.07
N VAL A 39 -1.27 -2.96 -22.10
CA VAL A 39 -0.34 -4.09 -22.12
C VAL A 39 0.66 -3.91 -23.25
N ASP A 40 1.95 -3.96 -22.90
CA ASP A 40 3.08 -3.98 -23.81
C ASP A 40 3.84 -5.31 -23.69
N GLU A 41 4.87 -5.53 -24.49
CA GLU A 41 5.66 -6.76 -24.50
C GLU A 41 6.22 -7.11 -23.11
N LYS A 42 6.81 -6.14 -22.43
CA LYS A 42 7.47 -6.31 -21.12
C LYS A 42 6.75 -5.58 -19.97
N TRP A 43 5.92 -4.60 -20.27
CA TRP A 43 5.34 -3.68 -19.30
C TRP A 43 3.82 -3.68 -19.37
N VAL A 44 3.18 -3.34 -18.24
CA VAL A 44 1.76 -3.02 -18.17
C VAL A 44 1.56 -1.68 -17.48
N TYR A 45 0.63 -0.87 -18.00
CA TYR A 45 0.17 0.34 -17.33
C TYR A 45 -1.03 -0.01 -16.48
N VAL A 46 -0.95 0.32 -15.21
CA VAL A 46 -1.95 -0.10 -14.23
C VAL A 46 -2.51 1.08 -13.45
N ARG A 47 -3.72 0.90 -12.96
CA ARG A 47 -4.40 1.82 -12.04
C ARG A 47 -4.79 1.08 -10.78
N MET A 48 -4.25 1.51 -9.64
CA MET A 48 -4.58 0.93 -8.35
C MET A 48 -6.07 1.09 -8.02
N LEU A 49 -6.70 0.06 -7.45
CA LEU A 49 -8.12 0.16 -7.09
C LEU A 49 -8.37 1.01 -5.83
N HIS A 50 -7.42 1.03 -4.89
CA HIS A 50 -7.60 1.69 -3.60
C HIS A 50 -7.41 3.22 -3.65
N ASP A 51 -6.45 3.72 -4.44
CA ASP A 51 -6.11 5.15 -4.48
C ASP A 51 -6.14 5.77 -5.89
N ARG A 52 -6.44 4.95 -6.92
CA ARG A 52 -6.50 5.32 -8.33
C ARG A 52 -5.15 5.79 -8.92
N TYR A 53 -4.04 5.56 -8.21
CA TYR A 53 -2.72 5.92 -8.70
C TYR A 53 -2.32 5.06 -9.90
N GLU A 54 -1.60 5.65 -10.84
CA GLU A 54 -1.28 5.01 -12.12
C GLU A 54 0.23 4.96 -12.35
N GLY A 55 0.69 3.93 -13.06
CA GLY A 55 2.08 3.80 -13.48
C GLY A 55 2.36 2.47 -14.18
N TRP A 56 3.61 2.28 -14.57
CA TRP A 56 4.10 1.10 -15.26
C TRP A 56 4.71 0.09 -14.31
N ILE A 57 4.39 -1.19 -14.50
CA ILE A 57 5.04 -2.31 -13.80
C ILE A 57 5.51 -3.37 -14.79
N ASP A 58 6.50 -4.18 -14.42
CA ASP A 58 6.95 -5.33 -15.24
C ASP A 58 5.87 -6.43 -15.20
N ARG A 59 5.54 -6.99 -16.36
CA ARG A 59 4.55 -8.06 -16.52
C ARG A 59 4.83 -9.32 -15.70
N LYS A 60 6.07 -9.53 -15.29
CA LYS A 60 6.46 -10.69 -14.46
C LYS A 60 6.16 -10.54 -12.99
N MET A 61 5.73 -9.34 -12.55
CA MET A 61 5.62 -9.00 -11.13
C MET A 61 4.20 -9.01 -10.60
N TYR A 62 3.26 -9.66 -11.30
CA TYR A 62 1.89 -9.79 -10.85
C TYR A 62 1.22 -11.05 -11.38
N LEU A 63 0.09 -11.40 -10.80
CA LEU A 63 -0.82 -12.43 -11.30
C LEU A 63 -2.08 -11.77 -11.87
N GLU A 64 -2.57 -12.29 -12.98
CA GLU A 64 -3.88 -11.90 -13.52
C GLU A 64 -5.00 -12.48 -12.65
N VAL A 65 -6.04 -11.68 -12.41
CA VAL A 65 -7.25 -12.09 -11.71
C VAL A 65 -8.49 -11.73 -12.50
N THR A 66 -9.57 -12.48 -12.25
CA THR A 66 -10.82 -12.29 -12.97
C THR A 66 -11.63 -11.13 -12.41
N GLU A 67 -12.55 -10.58 -13.21
CA GLU A 67 -13.54 -9.60 -12.77
C GLU A 67 -14.40 -10.16 -11.61
N GLU A 68 -14.72 -11.46 -11.64
CA GLU A 68 -15.42 -12.13 -10.54
C GLU A 68 -14.63 -12.09 -9.24
N PHE A 69 -13.31 -12.31 -9.31
CA PHE A 69 -12.41 -12.18 -8.14
C PHE A 69 -12.48 -10.77 -7.57
N ILE A 70 -12.39 -9.74 -8.42
CA ILE A 70 -12.47 -8.33 -8.00
C ILE A 70 -13.85 -8.00 -7.42
N GLY A 71 -14.92 -8.49 -8.00
CA GLY A 71 -16.28 -8.26 -7.51
C GLY A 71 -16.54 -8.84 -6.10
N LYS A 72 -15.77 -9.85 -5.71
CA LYS A 72 -15.82 -10.48 -4.37
C LYS A 72 -14.67 -10.05 -3.45
N TYR A 73 -13.74 -9.24 -3.96
CA TYR A 73 -12.52 -8.89 -3.25
C TYR A 73 -12.80 -8.20 -1.93
N LYS A 74 -12.21 -8.74 -0.90
CA LYS A 74 -12.10 -8.15 0.45
C LYS A 74 -10.74 -8.50 1.00
N ALA A 75 -10.14 -7.60 1.77
CA ALA A 75 -8.83 -7.83 2.33
C ALA A 75 -8.69 -7.18 3.72
N GLU A 76 -7.83 -7.76 4.53
CA GLU A 76 -7.40 -7.18 5.81
C GLU A 76 -6.02 -6.56 5.64
N VAL A 77 -5.79 -5.43 6.29
CA VAL A 77 -4.50 -4.73 6.25
C VAL A 77 -3.54 -5.34 7.25
N SER A 78 -2.32 -5.61 6.82
CA SER A 78 -1.24 -6.05 7.70
C SER A 78 -0.66 -4.86 8.45
N GLU A 79 -0.75 -4.88 9.78
CA GLU A 79 -0.26 -3.81 10.66
C GLU A 79 1.23 -3.96 11.01
N VAL A 80 1.84 -5.10 10.69
CA VAL A 80 3.24 -5.40 11.02
C VAL A 80 3.90 -6.17 9.87
N PHE A 81 5.19 -6.42 10.00
CA PHE A 81 5.88 -7.40 9.16
C PHE A 81 5.32 -8.79 9.40
N ASN A 82 5.02 -9.49 8.32
CA ASN A 82 4.51 -10.84 8.35
C ASN A 82 5.30 -11.76 7.40
N ILE A 83 5.21 -13.06 7.67
CA ILE A 83 5.71 -14.10 6.78
C ILE A 83 4.52 -14.90 6.30
N VAL A 84 4.41 -15.04 4.99
CA VAL A 84 3.42 -15.91 4.35
C VAL A 84 4.12 -16.98 3.52
N VAL A 85 3.50 -18.14 3.41
CA VAL A 85 3.96 -19.25 2.59
C VAL A 85 2.86 -19.62 1.62
N LYS A 86 3.18 -19.74 0.35
CA LYS A 86 2.27 -20.28 -0.67
C LYS A 86 2.14 -21.77 -0.44
N ASP A 87 0.93 -22.30 -0.39
CA ASP A 87 0.69 -23.73 -0.21
C ASP A 87 1.32 -24.53 -1.37
N GLY A 88 2.13 -25.53 -1.02
CA GLY A 88 2.89 -26.30 -2.00
C GLY A 88 4.25 -25.71 -2.40
N ASP A 89 4.64 -24.57 -1.87
CA ASP A 89 5.96 -23.96 -2.06
C ASP A 89 6.79 -24.09 -0.77
N TYR A 90 8.12 -24.05 -0.92
CA TYR A 90 9.07 -24.11 0.20
C TYR A 90 9.60 -22.72 0.59
N GLY A 91 9.25 -21.68 -0.16
CA GLY A 91 9.73 -20.32 0.05
C GLY A 91 8.89 -19.53 1.04
N ASN A 92 9.54 -18.89 2.02
CA ASN A 92 8.92 -17.86 2.82
C ASN A 92 8.89 -16.54 2.05
N LYS A 93 7.75 -15.86 2.08
CA LYS A 93 7.60 -14.52 1.54
C LYS A 93 7.45 -13.52 2.67
N LEU A 94 8.34 -12.54 2.74
CA LEU A 94 8.24 -11.45 3.69
C LEU A 94 7.23 -10.43 3.17
N VAL A 95 6.23 -10.12 3.99
CA VAL A 95 5.16 -9.18 3.69
C VAL A 95 5.29 -7.97 4.62
N VAL A 96 5.38 -6.78 4.05
CA VAL A 96 5.58 -5.54 4.80
C VAL A 96 4.27 -5.01 5.39
N SER A 97 4.36 -4.20 6.45
CA SER A 97 3.21 -3.47 6.99
C SER A 97 2.54 -2.60 5.92
N GLY A 98 1.23 -2.47 5.97
CA GLY A 98 0.42 -1.81 4.94
C GLY A 98 0.04 -2.70 3.75
N SER A 99 0.63 -3.87 3.60
CA SER A 99 0.16 -4.91 2.67
C SER A 99 -1.22 -5.41 3.06
N VAL A 100 -1.89 -6.13 2.17
CA VAL A 100 -3.23 -6.65 2.45
C VAL A 100 -3.31 -8.16 2.27
N PHE A 101 -4.19 -8.79 3.03
CA PHE A 101 -4.46 -10.22 3.01
C PHE A 101 -5.82 -10.50 2.37
N PRO A 102 -5.86 -10.82 1.06
CA PRO A 102 -7.11 -11.08 0.35
C PRO A 102 -7.84 -12.30 0.90
N PHE A 103 -9.15 -12.16 1.16
CA PHE A 103 -10.02 -13.23 1.67
C PHE A 103 -9.47 -13.92 2.93
N PHE A 104 -8.83 -13.17 3.81
CA PHE A 104 -8.18 -13.72 5.00
C PHE A 104 -9.19 -14.38 5.94
N ASP A 105 -8.87 -15.61 6.34
CA ASP A 105 -9.58 -16.36 7.38
C ASP A 105 -8.67 -16.43 8.63
N ALA A 106 -9.04 -15.72 9.66
CA ALA A 106 -8.29 -15.64 10.92
C ALA A 106 -8.20 -17.00 11.65
N THR A 107 -9.16 -17.91 11.43
CA THR A 107 -9.19 -19.24 12.05
C THR A 107 -8.14 -20.16 11.42
N THR A 108 -8.10 -20.23 10.11
CA THR A 108 -7.16 -21.05 9.34
C THR A 108 -5.86 -20.33 9.01
N LYS A 109 -5.82 -18.99 9.19
CA LYS A 109 -4.72 -18.11 8.79
C LYS A 109 -4.39 -18.18 7.30
N LYS A 110 -5.38 -18.49 6.48
CA LYS A 110 -5.23 -18.62 5.03
C LYS A 110 -5.82 -17.43 4.30
N MET A 111 -5.26 -17.14 3.12
CA MET A 111 -5.72 -16.13 2.19
C MET A 111 -5.63 -16.66 0.76
N GLN A 112 -6.34 -16.01 -0.16
CA GLN A 112 -6.43 -16.41 -1.57
C GLN A 112 -5.89 -15.30 -2.46
N ILE A 113 -4.93 -15.63 -3.32
CA ILE A 113 -4.43 -14.72 -4.37
C ILE A 113 -4.56 -15.43 -5.71
N GLY A 114 -5.45 -14.96 -6.55
CA GLY A 114 -5.79 -15.67 -7.78
C GLY A 114 -6.31 -17.08 -7.48
N GLY A 115 -5.70 -18.09 -8.07
CA GLY A 115 -5.98 -19.51 -7.80
C GLY A 115 -5.14 -20.14 -6.67
N ASP A 116 -4.23 -19.37 -6.07
CA ASP A 116 -3.28 -19.85 -5.09
C ASP A 116 -3.71 -19.56 -3.65
N THR A 117 -3.41 -20.47 -2.74
CA THR A 117 -3.61 -20.31 -1.31
C THR A 117 -2.29 -19.98 -0.62
N TYR A 118 -2.32 -19.00 0.28
CA TYR A 118 -1.19 -18.61 1.12
C TYR A 118 -1.56 -18.76 2.58
N THR A 119 -0.59 -19.15 3.39
CA THR A 119 -0.75 -19.31 4.84
C THR A 119 0.11 -18.28 5.57
N LEU A 120 -0.49 -17.55 6.51
CA LEU A 120 0.21 -16.65 7.42
C LEU A 120 0.89 -17.48 8.51
N VAL A 121 2.23 -17.45 8.59
CA VAL A 121 3.02 -18.22 9.56
C VAL A 121 3.53 -17.41 10.74
N SER A 122 3.57 -16.08 10.63
CA SER A 122 3.89 -15.17 11.74
C SER A 122 2.65 -14.84 12.57
N LYS A 123 2.86 -14.35 13.78
CA LYS A 123 1.76 -13.86 14.63
C LYS A 123 1.42 -12.44 14.23
N MET A 124 0.15 -12.16 13.95
CA MET A 124 -0.36 -10.78 13.95
C MET A 124 -0.27 -10.23 15.38
N LYS A 125 0.18 -8.99 15.52
CA LYS A 125 0.19 -8.30 16.81
C LYS A 125 -1.17 -7.64 16.98
N ASP A 126 -1.87 -8.01 18.04
CA ASP A 126 -3.02 -7.26 18.51
C ASP A 126 -2.49 -6.01 19.22
N VAL A 127 -2.68 -4.86 18.60
CA VAL A 127 -2.32 -3.57 19.19
C VAL A 127 -3.57 -3.10 19.93
N GLY A 128 -3.72 -3.49 21.18
CA GLY A 128 -4.82 -3.07 22.05
C GLY A 128 -4.78 -1.57 22.35
N ILE A 129 -5.04 -0.74 21.34
CA ILE A 129 -5.07 0.73 21.43
C ILE A 129 -6.51 1.18 21.19
N ASP A 130 -7.03 1.97 22.13
CA ASP A 130 -8.46 2.32 22.21
C ASP A 130 -8.86 3.55 21.37
N SER A 131 -7.91 4.34 20.85
CA SER A 131 -8.22 5.54 20.06
C SER A 131 -7.57 5.53 18.70
N LEU A 132 -8.32 6.01 17.69
CA LEU A 132 -7.82 6.14 16.31
C LEU A 132 -6.55 7.01 16.24
N ARG A 133 -6.48 8.09 17.02
CA ARG A 133 -5.32 8.98 17.06
C ARG A 133 -4.08 8.28 17.62
N ASP A 134 -4.24 7.50 18.67
CA ASP A 134 -3.14 6.72 19.26
C ASP A 134 -2.67 5.61 18.32
N LEU A 135 -3.57 4.99 17.55
CA LEU A 135 -3.21 4.06 16.50
C LEU A 135 -2.34 4.72 15.43
N ILE A 136 -2.76 5.88 14.91
CA ILE A 136 -2.01 6.64 13.90
C ILE A 136 -0.60 6.98 14.42
N ILE A 137 -0.50 7.46 15.65
CA ILE A 137 0.81 7.78 16.27
C ILE A 137 1.65 6.52 16.43
N GLY A 138 1.06 5.44 16.95
CA GLY A 138 1.75 4.16 17.13
C GLY A 138 2.31 3.61 15.82
N TYR A 139 1.53 3.64 14.75
CA TYR A 139 1.98 3.21 13.42
C TYR A 139 3.03 4.15 12.83
N ALA A 140 2.90 5.46 13.01
CA ALA A 140 3.93 6.41 12.58
C ALA A 140 5.29 6.15 13.26
N LEU A 141 5.27 5.86 14.56
CA LEU A 141 6.48 5.53 15.33
C LEU A 141 7.15 4.22 14.87
N MET A 142 6.41 3.27 14.29
CA MET A 142 7.01 2.07 13.69
C MET A 142 7.93 2.38 12.51
N TYR A 143 7.72 3.52 11.84
CA TYR A 143 8.54 3.99 10.72
C TYR A 143 9.67 4.94 11.16
N TYR A 144 9.85 5.15 12.45
CA TYR A 144 10.95 5.96 12.96
C TYR A 144 12.30 5.37 12.52
N ASN A 145 13.19 6.21 11.99
CA ASN A 145 14.48 5.82 11.37
C ASN A 145 14.36 5.04 10.03
N THR A 146 13.20 4.96 9.41
CA THR A 146 13.09 4.45 8.04
C THR A 146 13.77 5.43 7.07
N PRO A 147 14.63 4.96 6.15
CA PRO A 147 15.27 5.86 5.20
C PRO A 147 14.27 6.46 4.24
N TYR A 148 14.52 7.70 3.81
CA TYR A 148 13.74 8.33 2.76
C TYR A 148 14.02 7.66 1.41
N LEU A 149 12.96 7.29 0.71
CA LEU A 149 13.01 6.73 -0.64
C LEU A 149 11.87 7.31 -1.47
N TRP A 150 12.19 8.08 -2.50
CA TRP A 150 11.19 8.60 -3.42
C TRP A 150 10.35 7.49 -4.03
N GLY A 151 9.02 7.63 -3.98
CA GLY A 151 8.06 6.59 -4.42
C GLY A 151 7.89 5.43 -3.43
N GLY A 152 8.65 5.40 -2.34
CA GLY A 152 8.61 4.30 -1.37
C GLY A 152 7.34 4.28 -0.51
N ARG A 153 6.87 3.05 -0.20
CA ARG A 153 5.70 2.78 0.65
C ARG A 153 5.97 1.67 1.67
N SER A 154 7.22 1.46 2.07
CA SER A 154 7.59 0.35 2.93
C SER A 154 8.59 0.76 4.02
N PRO A 155 8.75 -0.06 5.07
CA PRO A 155 9.76 0.17 6.10
C PRO A 155 11.21 0.08 5.61
N TYR A 156 11.45 -0.36 4.38
CA TYR A 156 12.78 -0.36 3.75
C TYR A 156 13.12 0.96 3.07
N GLY A 157 12.15 1.84 2.90
CA GLY A 157 12.26 3.17 2.34
C GLY A 157 10.88 3.73 2.04
N ILE A 158 10.64 4.98 2.47
CA ILE A 158 9.33 5.60 2.38
C ILE A 158 9.48 7.09 2.06
N ASP A 159 8.59 7.65 1.23
CA ASP A 159 8.51 9.09 1.05
C ASP A 159 7.47 9.74 1.99
N CYS A 160 7.36 11.05 1.94
CA CYS A 160 6.49 11.81 2.84
C CYS A 160 5.02 11.40 2.76
N SER A 161 4.46 11.40 1.56
CA SER A 161 3.05 11.03 1.34
C SER A 161 2.81 9.53 1.44
N GLY A 162 3.81 8.71 1.14
CA GLY A 162 3.78 7.27 1.37
C GLY A 162 3.68 6.92 2.86
N LEU A 163 4.41 7.65 3.72
CA LEU A 163 4.30 7.49 5.18
C LEU A 163 2.88 7.80 5.66
N SER A 164 2.35 8.95 5.29
CA SER A 164 0.97 9.34 5.64
C SER A 164 -0.03 8.30 5.14
N GLN A 165 0.08 7.88 3.88
CA GLN A 165 -0.81 6.90 3.27
C GLN A 165 -0.79 5.56 4.02
N ILE A 166 0.37 5.00 4.30
CA ILE A 166 0.50 3.68 4.95
C ILE A 166 0.05 3.73 6.42
N VAL A 167 0.44 4.76 7.16
CA VAL A 167 0.06 4.92 8.57
C VAL A 167 -1.46 5.02 8.72
N TYR A 168 -2.10 5.86 7.91
CA TYR A 168 -3.56 6.00 7.93
C TYR A 168 -4.28 4.74 7.46
N ARG A 169 -3.74 4.06 6.43
CA ARG A 169 -4.30 2.80 5.95
C ARG A 169 -4.30 1.71 7.05
N MET A 170 -3.21 1.57 7.81
CA MET A 170 -3.16 0.65 8.94
C MET A 170 -4.17 1.01 10.03
N ALA A 171 -4.52 2.28 10.15
CA ALA A 171 -5.58 2.76 11.05
C ALA A 171 -7.00 2.69 10.44
N GLY A 172 -7.15 2.10 9.24
CA GLY A 172 -8.43 1.90 8.56
C GLY A 172 -8.91 3.08 7.73
N ILE A 173 -8.02 4.04 7.39
CA ILE A 173 -8.34 5.22 6.58
C ILE A 173 -7.51 5.21 5.31
N ASP A 174 -8.15 5.14 4.14
CA ASP A 174 -7.47 5.24 2.86
C ASP A 174 -7.22 6.69 2.48
N LEU A 175 -5.96 7.01 2.17
CA LEU A 175 -5.52 8.29 1.62
C LEU A 175 -5.05 8.11 0.18
N PRO A 176 -5.17 9.15 -0.68
CA PRO A 176 -4.54 9.14 -1.98
C PRO A 176 -3.01 9.15 -1.86
N ARG A 177 -2.32 8.86 -2.96
CA ARG A 177 -0.85 8.65 -2.94
C ARG A 177 -0.06 9.93 -2.72
N ASP A 178 -0.43 11.03 -3.37
CA ASP A 178 0.36 12.25 -3.38
C ASP A 178 -0.08 13.27 -2.31
N ALA A 179 0.88 13.99 -1.71
CA ALA A 179 0.62 15.02 -0.71
C ALA A 179 -0.34 16.10 -1.21
N SER A 180 -0.22 16.49 -2.50
CA SER A 180 -1.13 17.46 -3.15
C SER A 180 -2.58 17.00 -3.22
N GLN A 181 -2.82 15.68 -3.21
CA GLN A 181 -4.15 15.09 -3.16
C GLN A 181 -4.62 14.93 -1.70
N GLN A 182 -3.71 14.50 -0.81
CA GLN A 182 -4.03 14.30 0.62
C GLN A 182 -4.49 15.59 1.28
N VAL A 183 -3.88 16.74 0.97
CA VAL A 183 -4.25 18.04 1.53
C VAL A 183 -5.68 18.48 1.21
N THR A 184 -6.30 17.92 0.18
CA THR A 184 -7.69 18.22 -0.19
C THR A 184 -8.73 17.54 0.69
N LEU A 185 -8.30 16.63 1.56
CA LEU A 185 -9.17 15.85 2.44
C LEU A 185 -9.23 16.44 3.84
N GLY A 186 -10.32 16.12 4.54
CA GLY A 186 -10.49 16.52 5.94
C GLY A 186 -10.81 17.99 6.14
N GLN A 187 -10.49 18.49 7.33
CA GLN A 187 -10.70 19.87 7.74
C GLN A 187 -9.35 20.55 7.94
N ASN A 188 -9.24 21.78 7.43
CA ASN A 188 -8.06 22.60 7.65
C ASN A 188 -8.23 23.44 8.91
N TYR A 189 -7.18 23.51 9.71
CA TYR A 189 -7.09 24.41 10.86
C TYR A 189 -6.45 25.74 10.46
N SER A 190 -6.93 26.83 11.06
CA SER A 190 -6.35 28.15 10.84
C SER A 190 -5.17 28.44 11.76
N PHE A 191 -5.13 27.76 12.91
CA PHE A 191 -4.10 27.96 13.92
C PHE A 191 -3.49 26.63 14.33
N LEU A 192 -2.17 26.64 14.57
CA LEU A 192 -1.43 25.44 14.98
C LEU A 192 -1.91 24.88 16.33
N GLU A 193 -2.41 25.73 17.21
CA GLU A 193 -2.94 25.36 18.52
C GLU A 193 -4.19 24.50 18.45
N GLU A 194 -4.87 24.48 17.31
CA GLU A 194 -6.05 23.64 17.06
C GLU A 194 -5.65 22.21 16.64
N ALA A 195 -4.41 22.01 16.18
CA ALA A 195 -3.93 20.72 15.72
C ALA A 195 -3.79 19.73 16.88
N MET A 196 -4.19 18.50 16.61
CA MET A 196 -4.12 17.41 17.56
C MET A 196 -3.16 16.33 17.06
N PRO A 197 -2.60 15.52 17.97
CA PRO A 197 -1.79 14.36 17.59
C PRO A 197 -2.53 13.48 16.58
N GLY A 198 -1.83 13.08 15.50
CA GLY A 198 -2.41 12.32 14.39
C GLY A 198 -2.95 13.18 13.25
N ASP A 199 -2.99 14.51 13.36
CA ASP A 199 -3.28 15.40 12.23
C ASP A 199 -2.06 15.51 11.30
N LEU A 200 -2.30 15.80 10.00
CA LEU A 200 -1.24 15.96 9.00
C LEU A 200 -0.87 17.43 8.81
N ALA A 201 0.42 17.69 8.73
CA ALA A 201 0.96 19.00 8.34
C ALA A 201 1.45 18.93 6.90
N PHE A 202 1.02 19.89 6.08
CA PHE A 202 1.42 19.97 4.67
C PHE A 202 2.26 21.23 4.42
N PHE A 203 3.26 21.07 3.57
CA PHE A 203 4.20 22.14 3.24
C PHE A 203 4.18 22.40 1.75
N GLY A 204 4.07 23.66 1.40
CA GLY A 204 4.10 24.14 0.01
C GLY A 204 5.42 24.78 -0.36
N ASP A 205 5.65 24.91 -1.67
CA ASP A 205 6.73 25.72 -2.23
C ASP A 205 6.35 27.22 -2.29
N GLU A 206 7.23 28.03 -2.84
CA GLU A 206 7.02 29.49 -3.01
C GLU A 206 5.80 29.84 -3.89
N THR A 207 5.33 28.90 -4.72
CA THR A 207 4.11 29.05 -5.55
C THR A 207 2.83 28.68 -4.83
N GLY A 208 2.94 28.09 -3.63
CA GLY A 208 1.84 27.53 -2.85
C GLY A 208 1.44 26.10 -3.24
N ALA A 209 2.16 25.47 -4.16
CA ALA A 209 1.93 24.07 -4.49
C ALA A 209 2.42 23.17 -3.36
N ILE A 210 1.57 22.25 -2.91
CA ILE A 210 1.92 21.29 -1.85
C ILE A 210 2.92 20.27 -2.40
N THR A 211 4.08 20.21 -1.75
CA THR A 211 5.20 19.35 -2.15
C THR A 211 5.61 18.33 -1.07
N HIS A 212 5.16 18.54 0.16
CA HIS A 212 5.52 17.68 1.30
C HIS A 212 4.38 17.53 2.29
#